data_f8af64604a8dbbd0e068617c6fd55f3c
#
_entry.id   f8af64604a8dbbd0e068617c6fd55f3c
#
_cell.length_a   1.000
_cell.length_b   1.000
_cell.length_c   1.000
_cell.angle_alpha   90.00
_cell.angle_beta   90.00
_cell.angle_gamma   90.00
#
_symmetry.space_group_name_H-M   'P 1'
#
loop_
_entity.id
_entity.type
_entity.pdbx_description
1 polymer ?
#
loop_
_entity_poly.entity_id
_entity_poly.type
_entity_poly.pdbx_seq_one_letter_code
_entity_poly.pdbx_strand_id
1 'polypeptide(L)'
;MIKNIAHIKFRDSNIGKFEHLHIKDVKVKDNCVIETDDGIELGNVINFEDIDLDLLNKIDEETHKVEDNEDNNIEGEDVSEEIKNMVDKETHHKNHRNKNKIFNIIRVADENDIEQFNINKKDSIEALKICKEKVINHNLDLKLISSYYFLDRAKLLFEFIAEERVDFRELVKDLASHFKIRIELRQIGVRDEARAIGGCGICGRELCCRVKRSKFETITIKMAKEQSILLNTMKISGQCGRLMCCLAHEYDAYCCLKKDLPKVGTKLIFNSVPAIIKDLNPLSKKIMIETEDKRMIYINVHDLKNKNGSLVANIKTE
;
A
#
# COMPACT_ATOMS: atom_id res chain seq x y z
N MET A 1 -1.98 26.83 9.84
CA MET A 1 -2.04 26.64 11.33
C MET A 1 -1.33 25.34 11.67
N ILE A 2 -0.18 25.44 12.36
CA ILE A 2 0.62 24.25 12.73
C ILE A 2 -0.02 23.57 13.93
N LYS A 3 -0.32 22.28 13.82
CA LYS A 3 -0.80 21.42 14.90
C LYS A 3 0.16 20.26 15.12
N ASN A 4 0.42 19.95 16.39
CA ASN A 4 1.18 18.77 16.78
C ASN A 4 0.25 17.55 16.77
N ILE A 5 0.54 16.58 15.92
CA ILE A 5 -0.31 15.41 15.67
C ILE A 5 0.43 14.15 16.08
N ALA A 6 -0.24 13.30 16.86
CA ALA A 6 0.26 12.00 17.25
C ALA A 6 -0.04 10.96 16.16
N HIS A 7 0.95 10.19 15.78
CA HIS A 7 0.78 8.97 14.98
C HIS A 7 0.58 7.80 15.93
N ILE A 8 -0.60 7.20 15.90
CA ILE A 8 -0.97 6.11 16.81
C ILE A 8 -1.20 4.83 16.01
N LYS A 9 -0.58 3.76 16.48
CA LYS A 9 -0.80 2.40 15.98
C LYS A 9 -1.91 1.75 16.80
N PHE A 10 -2.93 1.25 16.12
CA PHE A 10 -4.07 0.56 16.72
C PHE A 10 -4.50 -0.62 15.84
N ARG A 11 -5.30 -1.52 16.38
CA ARG A 11 -5.84 -2.68 15.66
C ARG A 11 -4.80 -3.35 14.76
N ASP A 12 -3.88 -4.11 15.39
CA ASP A 12 -2.76 -4.86 14.83
C ASP A 12 -1.70 -4.07 14.03
N SER A 13 -2.08 -3.25 13.07
CA SER A 13 -1.11 -2.50 12.27
C SER A 13 -1.64 -1.22 11.62
N ASN A 14 -2.86 -0.81 11.94
CA ASN A 14 -3.38 0.45 11.44
C ASN A 14 -2.67 1.61 12.13
N ILE A 15 -2.30 2.63 11.35
CA ILE A 15 -1.71 3.87 11.86
C ILE A 15 -2.62 5.00 11.44
N GLY A 16 -3.04 5.81 12.41
CA GLY A 16 -3.86 7.00 12.20
C GLY A 16 -3.19 8.25 12.74
N LYS A 17 -3.71 9.40 12.32
CA LYS A 17 -3.31 10.73 12.79
C LYS A 17 -4.31 11.18 13.84
N PHE A 18 -3.83 11.57 15.02
CA PHE A 18 -4.66 11.91 16.16
C PHE A 18 -4.27 13.25 16.77
N GLU A 19 -5.26 14.07 17.06
CA GLU A 19 -5.08 15.34 17.75
C GLU A 19 -5.16 15.12 19.28
N HIS A 20 -4.26 15.79 20.04
CA HIS A 20 -4.19 15.68 21.49
C HIS A 20 -4.33 17.03 22.21
N LEU A 21 -5.13 17.96 21.65
CA LEU A 21 -5.27 19.35 22.08
C LEU A 21 -5.48 19.57 23.59
N HIS A 22 -6.07 18.60 24.30
CA HIS A 22 -6.45 18.73 25.71
C HIS A 22 -5.59 17.89 26.67
N ILE A 23 -4.62 17.13 26.15
CA ILE A 23 -3.82 16.18 26.95
C ILE A 23 -2.36 16.57 26.88
N LYS A 24 -1.85 17.23 27.94
CA LYS A 24 -0.49 17.80 27.98
C LYS A 24 0.65 16.78 28.15
N ASP A 25 0.36 15.54 28.55
CA ASP A 25 1.36 14.58 29.02
C ASP A 25 1.47 13.31 28.19
N VAL A 26 1.01 13.32 26.93
CA VAL A 26 1.13 12.14 26.04
C VAL A 26 2.56 12.04 25.52
N LYS A 27 3.19 10.89 25.72
CA LYS A 27 4.56 10.58 25.28
C LYS A 27 4.60 9.48 24.25
N VAL A 28 5.71 9.40 23.50
CA VAL A 28 5.95 8.26 22.60
C VAL A 28 5.99 6.97 23.41
N LYS A 29 5.33 5.92 22.90
CA LYS A 29 5.09 4.61 23.51
C LYS A 29 3.96 4.57 24.55
N ASP A 30 3.31 5.67 24.86
CA ASP A 30 2.13 5.62 25.72
C ASP A 30 0.97 4.89 25.02
N ASN A 31 0.18 4.19 25.82
CA ASN A 31 -1.07 3.65 25.38
C ASN A 31 -2.16 4.70 25.60
N CYS A 32 -2.98 4.95 24.60
CA CYS A 32 -4.05 5.94 24.64
C CYS A 32 -5.37 5.31 24.23
N VAL A 33 -6.44 5.76 24.86
CA VAL A 33 -7.80 5.52 24.42
C VAL A 33 -8.12 6.52 23.34
N ILE A 34 -8.48 6.03 22.16
CA ILE A 34 -8.70 6.81 20.96
C ILE A 34 -10.12 6.61 20.44
N GLU A 35 -10.67 7.65 19.84
CA GLU A 35 -11.94 7.60 19.13
C GLU A 35 -11.67 7.53 17.63
N THR A 36 -12.22 6.51 16.99
CA THR A 36 -12.17 6.32 15.54
C THR A 36 -13.59 6.31 14.97
N ASP A 37 -13.76 6.35 13.65
CA ASP A 37 -15.06 6.20 13.00
C ASP A 37 -15.78 4.89 13.38
N ASP A 38 -14.98 3.90 13.70
CA ASP A 38 -15.49 2.57 14.03
C ASP A 38 -15.89 2.42 15.49
N GLY A 39 -15.30 3.20 16.42
CA GLY A 39 -15.57 3.14 17.86
C GLY A 39 -14.35 3.50 18.71
N ILE A 40 -14.43 3.17 20.00
CA ILE A 40 -13.37 3.42 20.98
C ILE A 40 -12.36 2.28 20.96
N GLU A 41 -11.10 2.62 20.79
CA GLU A 41 -10.01 1.66 20.66
C GLU A 41 -8.82 2.01 21.55
N LEU A 42 -7.96 1.03 21.80
CA LEU A 42 -6.66 1.25 22.42
C LEU A 42 -5.59 1.38 21.32
N GLY A 43 -4.80 2.42 21.38
CA GLY A 43 -3.68 2.64 20.47
C GLY A 43 -2.38 2.97 21.19
N ASN A 44 -1.26 2.73 20.53
CA ASN A 44 0.07 3.03 21.04
C ASN A 44 0.69 4.16 20.23
N VAL A 45 1.20 5.20 20.88
CA VAL A 45 1.82 6.36 20.26
C VAL A 45 3.19 5.99 19.70
N ILE A 46 3.36 6.17 18.38
CA ILE A 46 4.62 5.87 17.68
C ILE A 46 5.53 7.10 17.65
N ASN A 47 5.00 8.24 17.20
CA ASN A 47 5.73 9.50 17.09
C ASN A 47 4.76 10.68 17.07
N PHE A 48 5.32 11.89 17.14
CA PHE A 48 4.62 13.15 16.94
C PHE A 48 5.16 13.86 15.70
N GLU A 49 4.29 14.57 15.00
CA GLU A 49 4.62 15.36 13.82
C GLU A 49 3.90 16.70 13.86
N ASP A 50 4.63 17.79 13.60
CA ASP A 50 4.03 19.10 13.42
C ASP A 50 3.53 19.24 11.99
N ILE A 51 2.21 19.35 11.83
CA ILE A 51 1.55 19.40 10.52
C ILE A 51 0.87 20.75 10.32
N ASP A 52 1.16 21.40 9.19
CA ASP A 52 0.40 22.56 8.75
C ASP A 52 -0.87 22.12 8.02
N LEU A 53 -2.01 22.32 8.67
CA LEU A 53 -3.33 21.91 8.13
C LEU A 53 -3.68 22.61 6.82
N ASP A 54 -3.23 23.85 6.62
CA ASP A 54 -3.52 24.62 5.42
C ASP A 54 -2.77 24.03 4.21
N LEU A 55 -1.57 23.48 4.46
CA LEU A 55 -0.78 22.78 3.45
C LEU A 55 -1.38 21.41 3.10
N LEU A 56 -1.88 20.67 4.10
CA LEU A 56 -2.54 19.38 3.92
C LEU A 56 -3.79 19.49 3.04
N ASN A 57 -4.65 20.47 3.30
CA ASN A 57 -5.87 20.69 2.53
C ASN A 57 -5.57 21.06 1.06
N LYS A 58 -4.50 21.82 0.80
CA LYS A 58 -4.06 22.14 -0.56
C LYS A 58 -3.54 20.92 -1.34
N ILE A 59 -2.80 20.06 -0.66
CA ILE A 59 -2.28 18.81 -1.26
C ILE A 59 -3.44 17.88 -1.63
N ASP A 60 -4.50 17.80 -0.81
CA ASP A 60 -5.67 16.98 -1.12
C ASP A 60 -6.45 17.51 -2.32
N GLU A 61 -6.62 18.82 -2.43
CA GLU A 61 -7.29 19.43 -3.59
C GLU A 61 -6.50 19.23 -4.90
N GLU A 62 -5.18 19.25 -4.85
CA GLU A 62 -4.32 19.01 -6.01
C GLU A 62 -4.27 17.54 -6.42
N THR A 63 -4.25 16.61 -5.45
CA THR A 63 -4.27 15.16 -5.75
C THR A 63 -5.59 14.70 -6.34
N HIS A 64 -6.72 15.24 -5.93
CA HIS A 64 -8.02 14.95 -6.55
C HIS A 64 -8.12 15.41 -8.01
N LYS A 65 -7.47 16.50 -8.38
CA LYS A 65 -7.46 17.01 -9.78
C LYS A 65 -6.58 16.18 -10.72
N VAL A 66 -5.59 15.50 -10.20
CA VAL A 66 -4.66 14.65 -10.98
C VAL A 66 -5.24 13.26 -11.21
N GLU A 67 -5.97 12.70 -10.23
CA GLU A 67 -6.57 11.35 -10.34
C GLU A 67 -7.67 11.29 -11.41
N ASP A 68 -8.42 12.38 -11.65
CA ASP A 68 -9.50 12.42 -12.67
C ASP A 68 -9.00 12.47 -14.12
N ASN A 69 -7.73 12.79 -14.36
CA ASN A 69 -7.16 12.95 -15.70
C ASN A 69 -6.31 11.78 -16.20
N GLU A 70 -5.96 10.80 -15.35
CA GLU A 70 -5.04 9.71 -15.72
C GLU A 70 -5.72 8.37 -16.05
N ASP A 71 -7.02 8.19 -15.78
CA ASP A 71 -7.72 6.91 -15.95
C ASP A 71 -8.09 6.56 -17.41
N ASN A 72 -7.78 7.39 -18.41
CA ASN A 72 -8.29 7.23 -19.79
C ASN A 72 -7.28 6.77 -20.85
N ASN A 73 -6.05 6.35 -20.51
CA ASN A 73 -5.11 5.92 -21.56
C ASN A 73 -4.31 4.66 -21.16
N ILE A 74 -4.97 3.51 -21.11
CA ILE A 74 -4.30 2.20 -21.15
C ILE A 74 -4.71 1.48 -22.44
N GLU A 75 -4.34 2.05 -23.58
CA GLU A 75 -4.31 1.37 -24.87
C GLU A 75 -2.85 1.06 -25.23
N GLY A 76 -2.41 -0.14 -24.86
CA GLY A 76 -1.15 -0.72 -25.28
C GLY A 76 -1.30 -2.22 -25.50
N GLU A 77 -1.06 -2.68 -26.72
CA GLU A 77 -1.36 -4.01 -27.25
C GLU A 77 -0.61 -5.19 -26.58
N ASP A 78 0.28 -4.95 -25.59
CA ASP A 78 1.16 -5.99 -25.02
C ASP A 78 0.87 -6.37 -23.56
N VAL A 79 -0.32 -6.09 -23.04
CA VAL A 79 -0.68 -6.42 -21.66
C VAL A 79 -1.55 -7.66 -21.64
N SER A 80 -1.08 -8.75 -21.02
CA SER A 80 -1.83 -9.99 -20.88
C SER A 80 -3.14 -9.77 -20.09
N GLU A 81 -4.15 -10.59 -20.41
CA GLU A 81 -5.47 -10.53 -19.79
C GLU A 81 -5.40 -10.72 -18.26
N GLU A 82 -4.44 -11.54 -17.78
CA GLU A 82 -4.16 -11.73 -16.35
C GLU A 82 -3.71 -10.44 -15.66
N ILE A 83 -2.90 -9.61 -16.32
CA ILE A 83 -2.42 -8.34 -15.78
C ILE A 83 -3.57 -7.32 -15.76
N LYS A 84 -4.44 -7.30 -16.78
CA LYS A 84 -5.64 -6.46 -16.79
C LYS A 84 -6.56 -6.81 -15.61
N ASN A 85 -6.82 -8.10 -15.38
CA ASN A 85 -7.62 -8.57 -14.25
C ASN A 85 -7.03 -8.23 -12.87
N MET A 86 -5.70 -8.12 -12.75
CA MET A 86 -5.05 -7.67 -11.51
C MET A 86 -5.28 -6.19 -11.25
N VAL A 87 -5.28 -5.36 -12.29
CA VAL A 87 -5.54 -3.91 -12.19
C VAL A 87 -7.02 -3.65 -11.89
N ASP A 88 -7.93 -4.36 -12.54
CA ASP A 88 -9.37 -4.20 -12.31
C ASP A 88 -9.77 -4.57 -10.87
N LYS A 89 -9.10 -5.58 -10.26
CA LYS A 89 -9.28 -5.89 -8.83
C LYS A 89 -8.82 -4.77 -7.89
N GLU A 90 -7.92 -3.89 -8.31
CA GLU A 90 -7.51 -2.73 -7.51
C GLU A 90 -8.52 -1.58 -7.60
N THR A 91 -9.20 -1.40 -8.73
CA THR A 91 -10.16 -0.31 -8.94
C THR A 91 -11.49 -0.52 -8.22
N HIS A 92 -11.93 -1.77 -8.03
CA HIS A 92 -13.22 -2.08 -7.38
C HIS A 92 -13.25 -1.88 -5.85
N HIS A 93 -12.11 -1.64 -5.19
CA HIS A 93 -12.02 -1.40 -3.75
C HIS A 93 -11.69 0.05 -3.39
N LYS A 94 -12.20 1.03 -4.15
CA LYS A 94 -12.17 2.46 -3.77
C LYS A 94 -13.05 2.70 -2.53
N ASN A 95 -12.61 2.23 -1.36
CA ASN A 95 -13.09 2.80 -0.11
C ASN A 95 -12.43 4.18 0.03
N HIS A 96 -13.11 5.23 -0.42
CA HIS A 96 -12.78 6.62 -0.17
C HIS A 96 -12.91 6.92 1.34
N ARG A 97 -12.04 6.33 2.16
CA ARG A 97 -11.82 6.85 3.51
C ARG A 97 -10.88 8.04 3.34
N ASN A 98 -11.38 9.23 3.72
CA ASN A 98 -10.62 10.49 3.68
C ASN A 98 -9.18 10.27 4.16
N LYS A 99 -8.21 10.44 3.26
CA LYS A 99 -6.78 10.17 3.51
C LYS A 99 -6.19 11.00 4.65
N ASN A 100 -6.84 12.11 5.02
CA ASN A 100 -6.34 13.09 5.99
C ASN A 100 -7.25 13.29 7.21
N LYS A 101 -8.15 12.36 7.50
CA LYS A 101 -8.97 12.47 8.69
C LYS A 101 -8.11 12.40 9.95
N ILE A 102 -8.19 13.43 10.76
CA ILE A 102 -7.57 13.51 12.07
C ILE A 102 -8.63 13.10 13.08
N PHE A 103 -8.28 12.18 13.96
CA PHE A 103 -9.13 11.67 15.03
C PHE A 103 -8.73 12.27 16.37
N ASN A 104 -9.44 11.96 17.44
CA ASN A 104 -9.17 12.48 18.76
C ASN A 104 -8.57 11.42 19.68
N ILE A 105 -7.62 11.84 20.52
CA ILE A 105 -7.23 11.09 21.70
C ILE A 105 -8.20 11.50 22.82
N ILE A 106 -8.85 10.51 23.45
CA ILE A 106 -9.77 10.76 24.57
C ILE A 106 -8.97 10.98 25.84
N ARG A 107 -8.05 10.07 26.16
CA ARG A 107 -7.18 10.10 27.34
C ARG A 107 -6.02 9.12 27.22
N VAL A 108 -5.05 9.25 28.08
CA VAL A 108 -4.04 8.20 28.29
C VAL A 108 -4.73 7.00 28.93
N ALA A 109 -4.37 5.81 28.48
CA ALA A 109 -4.97 4.56 28.99
C ALA A 109 -4.48 4.27 30.40
N ASP A 110 -5.38 3.81 31.24
CA ASP A 110 -5.05 3.29 32.57
C ASP A 110 -4.84 1.77 32.57
N GLU A 111 -4.52 1.21 33.74
CA GLU A 111 -4.29 -0.25 33.87
C GLU A 111 -5.55 -1.05 33.57
N ASN A 112 -6.73 -0.53 33.89
CA ASN A 112 -8.01 -1.19 33.61
C ASN A 112 -8.29 -1.27 32.10
N ASP A 113 -7.94 -0.23 31.33
CA ASP A 113 -8.09 -0.24 29.88
C ASP A 113 -7.20 -1.30 29.22
N ILE A 114 -5.97 -1.43 29.72
CA ILE A 114 -5.02 -2.40 29.23
C ILE A 114 -5.49 -3.83 29.56
N GLU A 115 -6.00 -4.04 30.77
CA GLU A 115 -6.58 -5.32 31.18
C GLU A 115 -7.80 -5.67 30.33
N GLN A 116 -8.73 -4.71 30.16
CA GLN A 116 -9.91 -4.89 29.31
C GLN A 116 -9.52 -5.21 27.86
N PHE A 117 -8.54 -4.53 27.31
CA PHE A 117 -8.02 -4.85 25.97
C PHE A 117 -7.49 -6.28 25.88
N ASN A 118 -6.76 -6.75 26.89
CA ASN A 118 -6.23 -8.11 26.91
C ASN A 118 -7.34 -9.17 27.01
N ILE A 119 -8.39 -8.89 27.80
CA ILE A 119 -9.59 -9.72 27.87
C ILE A 119 -10.29 -9.76 26.52
N ASN A 120 -10.56 -8.58 25.92
CA ASN A 120 -11.18 -8.46 24.61
C ASN A 120 -10.41 -9.22 23.52
N LYS A 121 -9.09 -9.21 23.57
CA LYS A 121 -8.25 -9.95 22.63
C LYS A 121 -8.41 -11.47 22.75
N LYS A 122 -8.54 -11.99 23.96
CA LYS A 122 -8.81 -13.43 24.21
C LYS A 122 -10.22 -13.80 23.73
N ASP A 123 -11.20 -13.02 24.11
CA ASP A 123 -12.61 -13.22 23.73
C ASP A 123 -12.81 -13.13 22.22
N SER A 124 -12.03 -12.28 21.53
CA SER A 124 -12.04 -12.18 20.06
C SER A 124 -11.68 -13.51 19.40
N ILE A 125 -10.67 -14.22 19.90
CA ILE A 125 -10.25 -15.51 19.34
C ILE A 125 -11.38 -16.55 19.47
N GLU A 126 -12.08 -16.54 20.59
CA GLU A 126 -13.22 -17.43 20.83
C GLU A 126 -14.41 -17.07 19.95
N ALA A 127 -14.74 -15.78 19.87
CA ALA A 127 -15.78 -15.26 18.98
C ALA A 127 -15.53 -15.64 17.50
N LEU A 128 -14.27 -15.62 17.04
CA LEU A 128 -13.92 -16.04 15.69
C LEU A 128 -14.23 -17.52 15.43
N LYS A 129 -14.00 -18.38 16.42
CA LYS A 129 -14.32 -19.83 16.31
C LYS A 129 -15.82 -20.04 16.20
N ILE A 130 -16.59 -19.40 17.09
CA ILE A 130 -18.05 -19.48 17.08
C ILE A 130 -18.61 -18.96 15.74
N CYS A 131 -18.09 -17.83 15.24
CA CYS A 131 -18.52 -17.28 13.97
C CYS A 131 -18.22 -18.23 12.81
N LYS A 132 -17.06 -18.92 12.80
CA LYS A 132 -16.72 -19.92 11.78
C LYS A 132 -17.71 -21.10 11.74
N GLU A 133 -18.11 -21.60 12.90
CA GLU A 133 -19.11 -22.66 13.00
C GLU A 133 -20.47 -22.21 12.44
N LYS A 134 -20.89 -20.97 12.78
CA LYS A 134 -22.13 -20.41 12.26
C LYS A 134 -22.10 -20.17 10.75
N VAL A 135 -20.98 -19.70 10.19
CA VAL A 135 -20.79 -19.54 8.74
C VAL A 135 -20.97 -20.87 8.01
N ILE A 136 -20.43 -21.97 8.56
CA ILE A 136 -20.61 -23.32 8.00
C ILE A 136 -22.10 -23.74 8.07
N ASN A 137 -22.76 -23.50 9.20
CA ASN A 137 -24.17 -23.85 9.41
C ASN A 137 -25.11 -23.09 8.43
N HIS A 138 -24.78 -21.86 8.09
CA HIS A 138 -25.51 -21.05 7.13
C HIS A 138 -25.10 -21.30 5.68
N ASN A 139 -24.16 -22.24 5.39
CA ASN A 139 -23.63 -22.54 4.06
C ASN A 139 -23.15 -21.30 3.29
N LEU A 140 -22.48 -20.37 3.96
CA LEU A 140 -21.98 -19.14 3.34
C LEU A 140 -20.57 -19.34 2.81
N ASP A 141 -20.33 -18.95 1.56
CA ASP A 141 -19.02 -18.97 0.93
C ASP A 141 -18.24 -17.68 1.26
N LEU A 142 -17.71 -17.64 2.47
CA LEU A 142 -16.85 -16.57 2.95
C LEU A 142 -15.74 -17.12 3.86
N LYS A 143 -14.57 -16.50 3.83
CA LYS A 143 -13.43 -16.84 4.66
C LYS A 143 -13.25 -15.79 5.74
N LEU A 144 -13.52 -16.15 6.99
CA LEU A 144 -13.24 -15.29 8.15
C LEU A 144 -11.74 -15.19 8.41
N ILE A 145 -11.25 -13.97 8.56
CA ILE A 145 -9.83 -13.66 8.77
C ILE A 145 -9.57 -13.29 10.21
N SER A 146 -10.31 -12.31 10.76
CA SER A 146 -10.12 -11.81 12.10
C SER A 146 -11.43 -11.42 12.77
N SER A 147 -11.37 -11.24 14.07
CA SER A 147 -12.46 -10.64 14.88
C SER A 147 -11.85 -9.67 15.87
N TYR A 148 -12.59 -8.63 16.22
CA TYR A 148 -12.12 -7.58 17.08
C TYR A 148 -13.25 -7.01 17.95
N TYR A 149 -13.10 -7.09 19.28
CA TYR A 149 -13.93 -6.36 20.24
C TYR A 149 -13.37 -4.96 20.41
N PHE A 150 -14.24 -3.95 20.30
CA PHE A 150 -13.87 -2.58 20.66
C PHE A 150 -13.68 -2.48 22.17
N LEU A 151 -12.94 -1.48 22.63
CA LEU A 151 -12.55 -1.36 24.03
C LEU A 151 -13.76 -1.29 24.97
N ASP A 152 -14.79 -0.57 24.56
CA ASP A 152 -16.08 -0.41 25.29
C ASP A 152 -17.02 -1.62 25.15
N ARG A 153 -16.66 -2.64 24.38
CA ARG A 153 -17.49 -3.80 24.06
C ARG A 153 -18.84 -3.48 23.41
N ALA A 154 -19.05 -2.25 22.94
CA ALA A 154 -20.29 -1.87 22.28
C ALA A 154 -20.48 -2.57 20.92
N LYS A 155 -19.39 -2.99 20.30
CA LYS A 155 -19.38 -3.58 18.96
C LYS A 155 -18.35 -4.72 18.85
N LEU A 156 -18.70 -5.74 18.06
CA LEU A 156 -17.81 -6.82 17.61
C LEU A 156 -17.72 -6.81 16.09
N LEU A 157 -16.52 -6.60 15.59
CA LEU A 157 -16.21 -6.59 14.18
C LEU A 157 -15.66 -7.95 13.77
N PHE A 158 -16.16 -8.50 12.65
CA PHE A 158 -15.58 -9.64 11.96
C PHE A 158 -15.10 -9.21 10.59
N GLU A 159 -13.85 -9.51 10.26
CA GLU A 159 -13.27 -9.25 8.95
C GLU A 159 -13.27 -10.53 8.13
N PHE A 160 -13.76 -10.44 6.89
CA PHE A 160 -13.89 -11.59 6.00
C PHE A 160 -13.50 -11.25 4.56
N ILE A 161 -13.24 -12.30 3.78
CA ILE A 161 -13.05 -12.24 2.33
C ILE A 161 -14.11 -13.11 1.69
N ALA A 162 -14.66 -12.63 0.59
CA ALA A 162 -15.52 -13.38 -0.30
C ALA A 162 -15.21 -12.96 -1.75
N GLU A 163 -15.28 -13.91 -2.67
CA GLU A 163 -15.10 -13.64 -4.11
C GLU A 163 -16.32 -12.95 -4.70
N GLU A 164 -17.51 -13.37 -4.27
CA GLU A 164 -18.79 -12.82 -4.69
C GLU A 164 -19.51 -12.08 -3.54
N ARG A 165 -20.62 -11.46 -3.89
CA ARG A 165 -21.47 -10.78 -2.91
C ARG A 165 -22.27 -11.80 -2.10
N VAL A 166 -22.03 -11.87 -0.80
CA VAL A 166 -22.67 -12.79 0.14
C VAL A 166 -23.81 -12.10 0.88
N ASP A 167 -24.96 -12.78 1.00
CA ASP A 167 -26.05 -12.33 1.90
C ASP A 167 -25.85 -12.91 3.30
N PHE A 168 -25.43 -12.09 4.21
CA PHE A 168 -25.12 -12.46 5.61
C PHE A 168 -26.17 -12.00 6.62
N ARG A 169 -27.38 -11.57 6.19
CA ARG A 169 -28.41 -11.03 7.09
C ARG A 169 -28.81 -11.99 8.19
N GLU A 170 -29.02 -13.27 7.85
CA GLU A 170 -29.38 -14.29 8.83
C GLU A 170 -28.20 -14.62 9.78
N LEU A 171 -26.97 -14.66 9.26
CA LEU A 171 -25.78 -14.82 10.07
C LEU A 171 -25.63 -13.70 11.10
N VAL A 172 -25.86 -12.44 10.69
CA VAL A 172 -25.76 -11.28 11.60
C VAL A 172 -26.82 -11.37 12.72
N LYS A 173 -28.06 -11.77 12.42
CA LYS A 173 -29.10 -11.96 13.41
C LYS A 173 -28.74 -13.04 14.43
N ASP A 174 -28.21 -14.16 13.94
CA ASP A 174 -27.79 -15.27 14.79
C ASP A 174 -26.60 -14.89 15.68
N LEU A 175 -25.59 -14.20 15.14
CA LEU A 175 -24.46 -13.68 15.90
C LEU A 175 -24.90 -12.63 16.94
N ALA A 176 -25.78 -11.70 16.56
CA ALA A 176 -26.29 -10.68 17.47
C ALA A 176 -27.11 -11.30 18.63
N SER A 177 -27.89 -12.35 18.35
CA SER A 177 -28.61 -13.11 19.37
C SER A 177 -27.66 -13.79 20.37
N HIS A 178 -26.55 -14.35 19.86
CA HIS A 178 -25.56 -15.07 20.66
C HIS A 178 -24.73 -14.13 21.55
N PHE A 179 -24.13 -13.09 20.94
CA PHE A 179 -23.22 -12.17 21.64
C PHE A 179 -23.92 -11.03 22.37
N LYS A 180 -25.17 -10.73 22.02
CA LYS A 180 -25.99 -9.63 22.59
C LYS A 180 -25.36 -8.25 22.46
N ILE A 181 -24.55 -8.04 21.44
CA ILE A 181 -23.87 -6.78 21.09
C ILE A 181 -24.04 -6.51 19.60
N ARG A 182 -23.71 -5.29 19.18
CA ARG A 182 -23.74 -4.91 17.76
C ARG A 182 -22.68 -5.67 16.98
N ILE A 183 -23.09 -6.40 15.95
CA ILE A 183 -22.20 -7.14 15.05
C ILE A 183 -21.98 -6.32 13.79
N GLU A 184 -20.71 -6.22 13.38
CA GLU A 184 -20.31 -5.64 12.11
C GLU A 184 -19.53 -6.69 11.32
N LEU A 185 -19.95 -6.99 10.08
CA LEU A 185 -19.22 -7.82 9.12
C LEU A 185 -18.58 -6.90 8.09
N ARG A 186 -17.24 -6.97 7.95
CA ARG A 186 -16.48 -6.13 7.05
C ARG A 186 -15.72 -7.00 6.04
N GLN A 187 -16.04 -6.81 4.77
CA GLN A 187 -15.24 -7.42 3.71
C GLN A 187 -13.91 -6.66 3.59
N ILE A 188 -12.81 -7.40 3.59
CA ILE A 188 -11.47 -6.86 3.41
C ILE A 188 -10.87 -7.31 2.08
N GLY A 189 -9.91 -6.54 1.56
CA GLY A 189 -9.21 -6.89 0.34
C GLY A 189 -8.11 -7.93 0.55
N VAL A 190 -7.69 -8.61 -0.52
CA VAL A 190 -6.64 -9.64 -0.48
C VAL A 190 -5.28 -9.14 0.07
N ARG A 191 -4.97 -7.84 -0.07
CA ARG A 191 -3.76 -7.26 0.52
C ARG A 191 -3.91 -7.08 2.04
N ASP A 192 -5.11 -6.78 2.52
CA ASP A 192 -5.40 -6.68 3.95
C ASP A 192 -5.43 -8.06 4.59
N GLU A 193 -5.90 -9.09 3.87
CA GLU A 193 -5.73 -10.49 4.27
C GLU A 193 -4.25 -10.84 4.46
N ALA A 194 -3.43 -10.59 3.43
CA ALA A 194 -2.00 -10.86 3.50
C ALA A 194 -1.32 -10.09 4.66
N ARG A 195 -1.80 -8.87 4.96
CA ARG A 195 -1.34 -8.08 6.11
C ARG A 195 -1.73 -8.73 7.43
N ALA A 196 -2.94 -9.21 7.56
CA ALA A 196 -3.44 -9.85 8.79
C ALA A 196 -2.74 -11.18 9.06
N ILE A 197 -2.59 -12.03 8.04
CA ILE A 197 -1.89 -13.31 8.13
C ILE A 197 -0.38 -13.10 8.38
N GLY A 198 0.22 -12.11 7.70
CA GLY A 198 1.65 -11.84 7.77
C GLY A 198 2.47 -12.75 6.85
N GLY A 199 3.78 -12.76 7.07
CA GLY A 199 4.73 -13.56 6.29
C GLY A 199 5.87 -12.73 5.70
N CYS A 200 6.68 -13.37 4.84
CA CYS A 200 7.83 -12.75 4.18
C CYS A 200 7.58 -12.56 2.69
N GLY A 201 8.02 -11.44 2.16
CA GLY A 201 8.04 -11.20 0.71
C GLY A 201 9.15 -12.01 0.02
N ILE A 202 9.18 -11.97 -1.30
CA ILE A 202 10.26 -12.58 -2.13
C ILE A 202 11.65 -12.00 -1.80
N CYS A 203 11.70 -10.82 -1.19
CA CYS A 203 12.94 -10.17 -0.73
C CYS A 203 13.44 -10.69 0.62
N GLY A 204 12.76 -11.67 1.25
CA GLY A 204 13.11 -12.22 2.56
C GLY A 204 12.75 -11.34 3.76
N ARG A 205 12.16 -10.15 3.53
CA ARG A 205 11.69 -9.24 4.59
C ARG A 205 10.21 -9.47 4.87
N GLU A 206 9.77 -9.08 6.07
CA GLU A 206 8.35 -9.04 6.40
C GLU A 206 7.56 -8.21 5.38
N LEU A 207 6.31 -8.58 5.13
CA LEU A 207 5.45 -7.94 4.13
C LEU A 207 5.37 -6.41 4.35
N CYS A 208 5.60 -5.62 3.30
CA CYS A 208 5.56 -4.16 3.36
C CYS A 208 4.22 -3.62 3.88
N CYS A 209 3.11 -4.26 3.53
CA CYS A 209 1.78 -3.90 4.00
C CYS A 209 1.61 -4.06 5.52
N ARG A 210 2.43 -4.91 6.18
CA ARG A 210 2.40 -5.09 7.62
C ARG A 210 3.33 -4.12 8.36
N VAL A 211 4.53 -3.87 7.81
CA VAL A 211 5.59 -3.12 8.51
C VAL A 211 5.49 -1.61 8.30
N LYS A 212 5.28 -1.16 7.08
CA LYS A 212 5.55 0.23 6.71
C LYS A 212 4.34 1.10 6.39
N ARG A 213 3.24 0.54 5.88
CA ARG A 213 2.13 1.34 5.37
C ARG A 213 0.78 0.72 5.68
N SER A 214 -0.06 1.48 6.34
CA SER A 214 -1.50 1.20 6.47
C SER A 214 -2.27 1.53 5.19
N LYS A 215 -1.75 2.43 4.36
CA LYS A 215 -2.38 2.88 3.10
C LYS A 215 -1.35 2.84 1.98
N PHE A 216 -1.71 2.22 0.86
CA PHE A 216 -0.94 2.24 -0.39
C PHE A 216 -1.66 3.11 -1.40
N GLU A 217 -0.90 3.92 -2.12
CA GLU A 217 -1.36 4.52 -3.36
C GLU A 217 -1.63 3.42 -4.38
N THR A 218 -2.48 3.70 -5.36
CA THR A 218 -2.75 2.76 -6.45
C THR A 218 -1.45 2.41 -7.17
N ILE A 219 -1.15 1.12 -7.26
CA ILE A 219 0.07 0.63 -7.91
C ILE A 219 -0.28 0.31 -9.36
N THR A 220 0.43 0.92 -10.30
CA THR A 220 0.12 0.81 -11.72
C THR A 220 1.20 0.03 -12.49
N ILE A 221 0.84 -0.52 -13.64
CA ILE A 221 1.77 -1.17 -14.57
C ILE A 221 2.83 -0.18 -15.07
N LYS A 222 2.48 1.11 -15.18
CA LYS A 222 3.42 2.18 -15.54
C LYS A 222 4.64 2.17 -14.61
N MET A 223 4.43 1.95 -13.31
CA MET A 223 5.53 1.87 -12.33
C MET A 223 6.49 0.71 -12.64
N ALA A 224 5.99 -0.43 -13.10
CA ALA A 224 6.82 -1.56 -13.50
C ALA A 224 7.60 -1.27 -14.81
N LYS A 225 6.95 -0.63 -15.79
CA LYS A 225 7.60 -0.22 -17.05
C LYS A 225 8.72 0.80 -16.80
N GLU A 226 8.48 1.79 -15.91
CA GLU A 226 9.48 2.76 -15.53
C GLU A 226 10.71 2.14 -14.84
N GLN A 227 10.53 1.02 -14.16
CA GLN A 227 11.61 0.27 -13.53
C GLN A 227 12.24 -0.75 -14.46
N SER A 228 11.89 -0.77 -15.75
CA SER A 228 12.36 -1.71 -16.75
C SER A 228 12.16 -3.18 -16.34
N ILE A 229 11.11 -3.46 -15.59
CA ILE A 229 10.76 -4.82 -15.19
C ILE A 229 9.93 -5.46 -16.29
N LEU A 230 10.31 -6.69 -16.66
CA LEU A 230 9.54 -7.49 -17.62
C LEU A 230 8.12 -7.72 -17.07
N LEU A 231 7.11 -7.46 -17.90
CA LEU A 231 5.69 -7.65 -17.56
C LEU A 231 5.35 -9.14 -17.51
N ASN A 232 5.88 -9.83 -16.51
CA ASN A 232 5.56 -11.21 -16.19
C ASN A 232 4.84 -11.23 -14.84
N THR A 233 3.63 -11.77 -14.80
CA THR A 233 2.79 -11.82 -13.60
C THR A 233 3.52 -12.38 -12.40
N MET A 234 4.31 -13.44 -12.56
CA MET A 234 5.09 -14.04 -11.47
C MET A 234 6.17 -13.11 -10.89
N LYS A 235 6.70 -12.17 -11.71
CA LYS A 235 7.76 -11.25 -11.29
C LYS A 235 7.23 -9.95 -10.70
N ILE A 236 6.01 -9.56 -11.01
CA ILE A 236 5.42 -8.28 -10.57
C ILE A 236 4.32 -8.46 -9.53
N SER A 237 3.89 -9.71 -9.24
CA SER A 237 2.86 -10.02 -8.25
C SER A 237 3.44 -10.21 -6.86
N GLY A 238 2.79 -9.59 -5.88
CA GLY A 238 3.05 -9.85 -4.46
C GLY A 238 2.39 -11.12 -3.96
N GLN A 239 2.65 -11.51 -2.73
CA GLN A 239 2.00 -12.65 -2.03
C GLN A 239 0.48 -12.52 -1.97
N CYS A 240 -0.05 -11.30 -2.01
CA CYS A 240 -1.48 -11.02 -2.04
C CYS A 240 -2.13 -11.17 -3.43
N GLY A 241 -1.38 -11.60 -4.45
CA GLY A 241 -1.88 -11.70 -5.83
C GLY A 241 -2.05 -10.37 -6.58
N ARG A 242 -1.80 -9.21 -5.93
CA ARG A 242 -1.81 -7.88 -6.57
C ARG A 242 -0.38 -7.45 -6.94
N LEU A 243 -0.27 -6.35 -7.67
CA LEU A 243 1.04 -5.76 -7.98
C LEU A 243 1.86 -5.50 -6.71
N MET A 244 3.19 -5.76 -6.79
CA MET A 244 4.09 -5.61 -5.65
C MET A 244 4.18 -4.17 -5.16
N CYS A 245 4.09 -3.99 -3.83
CA CYS A 245 4.29 -2.69 -3.18
C CYS A 245 5.67 -2.08 -3.45
N CYS A 246 6.67 -2.92 -3.76
CA CYS A 246 8.03 -2.50 -4.12
C CYS A 246 8.03 -1.53 -5.30
N LEU A 247 7.13 -1.75 -6.29
CA LEU A 247 7.02 -0.90 -7.47
C LEU A 247 6.73 0.55 -7.10
N ALA A 248 5.79 0.78 -6.17
CA ALA A 248 5.48 2.13 -5.69
C ALA A 248 6.59 2.69 -4.79
N HIS A 249 7.26 1.84 -3.99
CA HIS A 249 8.34 2.30 -3.10
C HIS A 249 9.55 2.87 -3.83
N GLU A 250 9.86 2.31 -4.99
CA GLU A 250 11.06 2.65 -5.75
C GLU A 250 10.77 3.60 -6.91
N TYR A 251 9.49 3.81 -7.25
CA TYR A 251 9.07 4.57 -8.44
C TYR A 251 9.73 5.95 -8.53
N ASP A 252 9.64 6.76 -7.47
CA ASP A 252 10.19 8.11 -7.46
C ASP A 252 11.70 8.12 -7.62
N ALA A 253 12.39 7.16 -7.00
CA ALA A 253 13.84 7.02 -7.13
C ALA A 253 14.24 6.72 -8.58
N TYR A 254 13.53 5.80 -9.24
CA TYR A 254 13.78 5.51 -10.66
C TYR A 254 13.47 6.70 -11.56
N CYS A 255 12.37 7.41 -11.32
CA CYS A 255 12.04 8.62 -12.06
C CYS A 255 13.12 9.69 -11.91
N CYS A 256 13.64 9.91 -10.70
CA CYS A 256 14.73 10.85 -10.46
C CYS A 256 16.02 10.42 -11.18
N LEU A 257 16.41 9.16 -11.07
CA LEU A 257 17.61 8.64 -11.72
C LEU A 257 17.55 8.70 -13.24
N LYS A 258 16.36 8.57 -13.83
CA LYS A 258 16.16 8.65 -15.28
C LYS A 258 16.20 10.07 -15.85
N LYS A 259 15.98 11.10 -15.04
CA LYS A 259 15.96 12.51 -15.52
C LYS A 259 17.25 12.90 -16.26
N ASP A 260 18.38 12.42 -15.77
CA ASP A 260 19.71 12.76 -16.30
C ASP A 260 20.20 11.75 -17.36
N LEU A 261 19.37 10.78 -17.73
CA LEU A 261 19.73 9.73 -18.69
C LEU A 261 19.12 10.00 -20.07
N PRO A 262 19.82 9.62 -21.14
CA PRO A 262 19.28 9.69 -22.48
C PRO A 262 18.10 8.72 -22.64
N LYS A 263 17.12 9.09 -23.46
CA LYS A 263 15.93 8.26 -23.70
C LYS A 263 16.27 7.05 -24.57
N VAL A 264 15.58 5.93 -24.37
CA VAL A 264 15.60 4.78 -25.28
C VAL A 264 15.18 5.23 -26.68
N GLY A 265 15.84 4.72 -27.71
CA GLY A 265 15.63 5.14 -29.10
C GLY A 265 16.50 6.34 -29.54
N THR A 266 17.23 6.99 -28.64
CA THR A 266 18.12 8.10 -28.97
C THR A 266 19.30 7.57 -29.84
N LYS A 267 19.57 8.26 -30.94
CA LYS A 267 20.70 7.96 -31.81
C LYS A 267 21.98 8.56 -31.24
N LEU A 268 23.07 7.83 -31.34
CA LEU A 268 24.40 8.25 -30.92
C LEU A 268 25.48 7.73 -31.88
N ILE A 269 26.68 8.27 -31.78
CA ILE A 269 27.85 7.81 -32.53
C ILE A 269 28.77 7.08 -31.56
N PHE A 270 28.99 5.78 -31.78
CA PHE A 270 29.89 4.95 -31.00
C PHE A 270 31.14 4.57 -31.85
N ASN A 271 32.33 5.05 -31.44
CA ASN A 271 33.57 4.83 -32.16
C ASN A 271 33.44 5.10 -33.69
N SER A 272 32.79 6.22 -34.02
CA SER A 272 32.50 6.65 -35.40
C SER A 272 31.46 5.82 -36.17
N VAL A 273 30.77 4.88 -35.51
CA VAL A 273 29.70 4.08 -36.10
C VAL A 273 28.34 4.55 -35.50
N PRO A 274 27.30 4.74 -36.32
CA PRO A 274 25.98 5.03 -35.81
C PRO A 274 25.45 3.91 -34.93
N ALA A 275 24.82 4.29 -33.82
CA ALA A 275 24.19 3.36 -32.88
C ALA A 275 22.91 3.94 -32.30
N ILE A 276 22.05 3.08 -31.73
CA ILE A 276 20.79 3.44 -31.11
C ILE A 276 20.74 2.86 -29.71
N ILE A 277 20.26 3.65 -28.73
CA ILE A 277 20.03 3.17 -27.38
C ILE A 277 18.83 2.24 -27.38
N LYS A 278 19.00 0.99 -26.99
CA LYS A 278 17.94 -0.04 -26.91
C LYS A 278 17.40 -0.23 -25.50
N ASP A 279 18.27 -0.13 -24.52
CA ASP A 279 17.87 -0.29 -23.11
C ASP A 279 18.79 0.55 -22.21
N LEU A 280 18.30 0.85 -21.01
CA LEU A 280 19.06 1.59 -20.02
C LEU A 280 18.81 1.04 -18.61
N ASN A 281 19.86 0.96 -17.83
CA ASN A 281 19.78 0.61 -16.41
C ASN A 281 20.11 1.85 -15.56
N PRO A 282 19.09 2.50 -14.94
CA PRO A 282 19.31 3.72 -14.18
C PRO A 282 20.20 3.52 -12.95
N LEU A 283 20.11 2.35 -12.29
CA LEU A 283 20.84 2.06 -11.05
C LEU A 283 22.33 1.90 -11.29
N SER A 284 22.70 1.13 -12.33
CA SER A 284 24.12 0.92 -12.70
C SER A 284 24.66 2.00 -13.61
N LYS A 285 23.83 2.94 -14.07
CA LYS A 285 24.16 3.96 -15.07
C LYS A 285 24.77 3.38 -16.34
N LYS A 286 24.29 2.20 -16.75
CA LYS A 286 24.69 1.53 -17.99
C LYS A 286 23.59 1.62 -19.03
N ILE A 287 23.98 1.81 -20.27
CA ILE A 287 23.11 1.78 -21.45
C ILE A 287 23.53 0.68 -22.37
N MET A 288 22.54 0.03 -22.97
CA MET A 288 22.74 -0.94 -24.04
C MET A 288 22.48 -0.24 -25.37
N ILE A 289 23.48 -0.28 -26.26
CA ILE A 289 23.38 0.28 -27.58
C ILE A 289 23.42 -0.83 -28.64
N GLU A 290 22.70 -0.62 -29.73
CA GLU A 290 22.76 -1.46 -30.93
C GLU A 290 23.45 -0.66 -32.02
N THR A 291 24.56 -1.21 -32.56
CA THR A 291 25.26 -0.67 -33.71
C THR A 291 24.62 -1.13 -35.02
N GLU A 292 24.95 -0.50 -36.16
CA GLU A 292 24.48 -0.91 -37.50
C GLU A 292 24.73 -2.38 -37.81
N ASP A 293 25.81 -2.94 -37.30
CA ASP A 293 26.16 -4.37 -37.43
C ASP A 293 25.31 -5.28 -36.53
N LYS A 294 24.23 -4.76 -35.88
CA LYS A 294 23.38 -5.45 -34.92
C LYS A 294 24.13 -5.99 -33.69
N ARG A 295 25.26 -5.42 -33.35
CA ARG A 295 26.00 -5.77 -32.14
C ARG A 295 25.42 -5.02 -30.96
N MET A 296 25.16 -5.73 -29.84
CA MET A 296 24.73 -5.15 -28.58
C MET A 296 25.95 -4.88 -27.68
N ILE A 297 26.13 -3.65 -27.27
CA ILE A 297 27.27 -3.21 -26.47
C ILE A 297 26.77 -2.44 -25.26
N TYR A 298 27.34 -2.75 -24.08
CA TYR A 298 27.07 -2.00 -22.86
C TYR A 298 28.13 -0.92 -22.66
N ILE A 299 27.70 0.32 -22.47
CA ILE A 299 28.56 1.47 -22.18
C ILE A 299 28.08 2.18 -20.93
N ASN A 300 28.99 2.86 -20.23
CA ASN A 300 28.61 3.69 -19.09
C ASN A 300 28.08 5.04 -19.57
N VAL A 301 27.09 5.59 -18.87
CA VAL A 301 26.57 6.94 -19.17
C VAL A 301 27.65 8.01 -19.09
N HIS A 302 28.63 7.83 -18.18
CA HIS A 302 29.76 8.76 -18.04
C HIS A 302 30.65 8.87 -19.28
N ASP A 303 30.65 7.85 -20.15
CA ASP A 303 31.42 7.84 -21.36
C ASP A 303 30.76 8.60 -22.53
N LEU A 304 29.48 8.99 -22.32
CA LEU A 304 28.73 9.81 -23.27
C LEU A 304 29.14 11.27 -23.18
N LYS A 305 29.49 11.85 -24.32
CA LYS A 305 29.77 13.29 -24.45
C LYS A 305 28.83 13.90 -25.48
N ASN A 306 28.31 15.07 -25.19
CA ASN A 306 27.53 15.82 -26.16
C ASN A 306 28.48 16.66 -26.99
N LYS A 307 28.58 16.36 -28.29
CA LYS A 307 29.36 17.14 -29.29
C LYS A 307 28.39 17.65 -30.34
N ASN A 308 28.25 18.97 -30.44
CA ASN A 308 27.40 19.67 -31.42
C ASN A 308 25.96 19.13 -31.50
N GLY A 309 25.32 18.83 -30.35
CA GLY A 309 23.95 18.32 -30.32
C GLY A 309 23.82 16.81 -30.61
N SER A 310 24.92 16.10 -30.84
CA SER A 310 24.93 14.64 -31.00
C SER A 310 25.65 13.97 -29.83
N LEU A 311 25.06 12.87 -29.33
CA LEU A 311 25.68 12.05 -28.30
C LEU A 311 26.79 11.21 -28.94
N VAL A 312 28.01 11.24 -28.39
CA VAL A 312 29.16 10.51 -28.86
C VAL A 312 29.79 9.72 -27.73
N ALA A 313 30.09 8.45 -27.94
CA ALA A 313 30.86 7.62 -27.02
C ALA A 313 32.07 7.05 -27.75
N ASN A 314 33.27 7.29 -27.19
CA ASN A 314 34.52 6.72 -27.67
C ASN A 314 35.14 5.89 -26.55
N ILE A 315 34.99 4.58 -26.61
CA ILE A 315 35.54 3.65 -25.64
C ILE A 315 36.56 2.77 -26.38
N LYS A 316 37.77 2.64 -25.82
CA LYS A 316 38.69 1.59 -26.24
C LYS A 316 38.07 0.26 -25.79
N THR A 317 37.65 -0.55 -26.74
CA THR A 317 37.30 -1.96 -26.46
C THR A 317 38.62 -2.69 -26.24
N GLU A 318 38.83 -3.12 -24.99
CA GLU A 318 39.86 -4.12 -24.68
C GLU A 318 39.46 -5.48 -25.25
#